data_a444c8353626a87ab3d8ca5d211f5643
#
_entry.id   a444c8353626a87ab3d8ca5d211f5643
#
_cell.length_a   1.000
_cell.length_b   1.000
_cell.length_c   1.000
_cell.angle_alpha   90.00
_cell.angle_beta   90.00
_cell.angle_gamma   90.00
#
_symmetry.space_group_name_H-M   'P 1'
#
loop_
_entity.id
_entity.type
_entity.pdbx_description
1 polymer ?
#
loop_
_entity_poly.entity_id
_entity_poly.type
_entity_poly.pdbx_seq_one_letter_code
_entity_poly.pdbx_strand_id
1 'polypeptide(L)' 'MEKRFLGIMELSEYLGLTKGTLYVWVCQRRIPYLKVGKLLKFDIIEIEHWLKDKRVKELS' A
#
# COMPACT_ATOMS: atom_id res chain seq x y z
N MET A 1 -13.45 -5.58 -14.74
CA MET A 1 -13.07 -6.41 -13.61
C MET A 1 -12.12 -5.66 -12.69
N GLU A 2 -12.47 -5.58 -11.44
CA GLU A 2 -11.66 -4.82 -10.50
C GLU A 2 -10.40 -5.58 -10.13
N LYS A 3 -9.30 -4.85 -10.07
CA LYS A 3 -8.05 -5.41 -9.62
C LYS A 3 -8.04 -5.42 -8.10
N ARG A 4 -7.77 -6.59 -7.56
CA ARG A 4 -7.62 -6.71 -6.11
C ARG A 4 -6.17 -6.51 -5.68
N PHE A 5 -5.23 -6.98 -6.50
CA PHE A 5 -3.83 -6.91 -6.17
C PHE A 5 -3.13 -5.89 -7.04
N LEU A 6 -2.37 -5.01 -6.40
CA LEU A 6 -1.67 -3.93 -7.09
C LEU A 6 -0.17 -4.15 -7.03
N GLY A 7 0.50 -3.79 -8.12
CA GLY A 7 1.95 -3.72 -8.11
C GLY A 7 2.41 -2.41 -7.49
N ILE A 8 3.73 -2.26 -7.42
CA ILE A 8 4.30 -1.07 -6.78
C ILE A 8 3.94 0.21 -7.54
N MET A 9 3.92 0.16 -8.87
CA MET A 9 3.56 1.34 -9.65
C MET A 9 2.10 1.70 -9.47
N GLU A 10 1.25 0.70 -9.48
CA GLU A 10 -0.18 0.93 -9.33
C GLU A 10 -0.48 1.50 -7.96
N LEU A 11 0.18 0.96 -6.93
CA LEU A 11 -0.02 1.47 -5.57
C LEU A 11 0.51 2.89 -5.45
N SER A 12 1.64 3.17 -6.08
CA SER A 12 2.20 4.51 -6.10
C SER A 12 1.19 5.51 -6.63
N GLU A 13 0.53 5.17 -7.73
CA GLU A 13 -0.49 6.03 -8.32
C GLU A 13 -1.73 6.12 -7.43
N TYR A 14 -2.12 5.01 -6.85
CA TYR A 14 -3.30 4.97 -6.01
C TYR A 14 -3.15 5.84 -4.78
N LEU A 15 -1.97 5.81 -4.15
CA LEU A 15 -1.72 6.57 -2.93
C LEU A 15 -1.13 7.95 -3.18
N GLY A 16 -0.67 8.21 -4.40
CA GLY A 16 -0.03 9.48 -4.70
C GLY A 16 1.34 9.61 -4.07
N LEU A 17 2.04 8.50 -3.89
CA LEU A 17 3.36 8.46 -3.27
C LEU A 17 4.40 7.95 -4.26
N THR A 18 5.65 8.29 -4.02
CA THR A 18 6.72 7.78 -4.88
C THR A 18 6.99 6.32 -4.58
N LYS A 19 7.52 5.62 -5.58
CA LYS A 19 7.89 4.22 -5.40
C LYS A 19 8.96 4.07 -4.33
N GLY A 20 9.89 5.04 -4.27
CA GLY A 20 10.93 5.00 -3.25
C GLY A 20 10.37 5.00 -1.85
N THR A 21 9.38 5.84 -1.59
CA THR A 21 8.72 5.87 -0.29
C THR A 21 8.09 4.52 0.02
N LEU A 22 7.42 3.93 -0.96
CA LEU A 22 6.77 2.64 -0.74
C LEU A 22 7.77 1.54 -0.47
N TYR A 23 8.90 1.54 -1.17
CA TYR A 23 9.94 0.54 -0.92
C TYR A 23 10.51 0.66 0.49
N VAL A 24 10.70 1.89 0.96
CA VAL A 24 11.18 2.11 2.33
C VAL A 24 10.17 1.54 3.33
N TRP A 25 8.89 1.81 3.12
CA TRP A 25 7.85 1.31 4.02
C TRP A 25 7.75 -0.20 4.01
N VAL A 26 7.95 -0.82 2.85
CA VAL A 26 7.97 -2.28 2.76
C VAL A 26 9.16 -2.83 3.53
N CYS A 27 10.34 -2.23 3.37
CA CYS A 27 11.52 -2.66 4.10
C CYS A 27 11.34 -2.53 5.61
N GLN A 28 10.63 -1.51 6.04
CA GLN A 28 10.35 -1.28 7.46
C GLN A 28 9.13 -2.04 7.94
N ARG A 29 8.48 -2.76 7.05
CA ARG A 29 7.26 -3.53 7.34
C ARG A 29 6.17 -2.65 7.93
N ARG A 30 6.04 -1.44 7.38
CA ARG A 30 5.06 -0.46 7.83
C ARG A 30 3.80 -0.48 6.99
N ILE A 31 3.79 -1.24 5.91
CA ILE A 31 2.66 -1.30 4.99
C ILE A 31 2.41 -2.78 4.68
N PRO A 32 1.14 -3.22 4.64
CA PRO A 32 0.85 -4.61 4.31
C PRO A 32 1.23 -4.92 2.87
N TYR A 33 1.95 -6.01 2.69
CA TYR A 33 2.40 -6.40 1.36
C TYR A 33 2.46 -7.91 1.25
N LEU A 34 2.47 -8.39 0.01
CA LEU A 34 2.64 -9.80 -0.31
C LEU A 34 3.83 -9.94 -1.24
N LYS A 35 4.56 -11.01 -1.07
CA LYS A 35 5.64 -11.33 -1.98
C LYS A 35 5.31 -12.62 -2.70
N VAL A 36 5.05 -12.52 -3.99
CA VAL A 36 4.69 -13.67 -4.81
C VAL A 36 5.88 -13.94 -5.72
N GLY A 37 6.69 -14.93 -5.36
CA GLY A 37 7.95 -15.15 -6.04
C GLY A 37 8.84 -13.94 -5.87
N LYS A 38 9.21 -13.30 -6.97
CA LYS A 38 10.02 -12.09 -6.93
C LYS A 38 9.19 -10.83 -7.05
N LEU A 39 7.87 -10.97 -7.13
CA LEU A 39 7.00 -9.83 -7.34
C LEU A 39 6.40 -9.36 -6.03
N LEU A 40 6.41 -8.05 -5.87
CA LEU A 40 5.81 -7.39 -4.72
C LEU A 40 4.38 -6.99 -5.08
N LYS A 41 3.42 -7.42 -4.27
CA LYS A 41 2.02 -7.13 -4.51
C LYS A 41 1.37 -6.58 -3.26
N PHE A 42 0.30 -5.85 -3.46
CA PHE A 42 -0.45 -5.24 -2.37
C PHE A 42 -1.92 -5.56 -2.55
N ASP A 43 -2.53 -6.10 -1.50
CA ASP A 43 -3.96 -6.40 -1.51
C ASP A 43 -4.70 -5.11 -1.22
N ILE A 44 -5.52 -4.65 -2.17
CA ILE A 44 -6.18 -3.36 -2.02
C ILE A 44 -7.11 -3.33 -0.81
N ILE A 45 -7.69 -4.48 -0.45
CA ILE A 45 -8.56 -4.55 0.71
C ILE A 45 -7.74 -4.30 1.97
N GLU A 46 -6.57 -4.93 2.07
CA GLU A 46 -5.70 -4.72 3.22
C GLU A 46 -5.15 -3.29 3.26
N ILE A 47 -4.85 -2.74 2.10
CA ILE A 47 -4.38 -1.36 2.01
C ILE A 47 -5.47 -0.40 2.50
N GLU A 48 -6.71 -0.64 2.13
CA GLU A 48 -7.80 0.21 2.58
C GLU A 48 -7.99 0.14 4.08
N HIS A 49 -7.88 -1.05 4.66
CA HIS A 49 -7.94 -1.20 6.11
C HIS A 49 -6.79 -0.47 6.80
N TRP A 50 -5.60 -0.63 6.24
CA TRP A 50 -4.40 0.02 6.75
C TRP A 50 -4.54 1.54 6.72
N LEU A 51 -5.13 2.07 5.65
CA LEU A 51 -5.35 3.51 5.53
C LEU A 51 -6.33 4.01 6.57
N LYS A 52 -7.33 3.21 6.90
CA LYS A 52 -8.28 3.60 7.94
C LYS A 52 -7.58 3.77 9.28
N ASP A 53 -6.62 2.91 9.58
CA ASP A 53 -5.85 3.00 10.81
C ASP A 53 -4.96 4.22 10.83
N LYS A 54 -4.57 4.72 9.66
CA LYS A 54 -3.70 5.88 9.57
C LYS A 54 -4.45 7.19 9.52
N ARG A 55 -5.76 7.12 9.46
CA ARG A 55 -6.56 8.34 9.38
C ARG A 55 -6.44 9.13 10.67
N VAL A 56 -6.05 10.38 10.55
CA VAL A 56 -5.98 11.28 11.71
C VAL A 56 -7.36 11.89 11.90
N LYS A 57 -7.93 11.68 13.06
CA LYS A 57 -9.23 12.25 13.36
C LYS A 57 -9.07 13.70 13.73
N GLU A 58 -9.80 14.54 13.04
CA GLU A 58 -9.85 15.95 13.36
C GLU A 58 -10.73 16.14 14.59
N LEU A 59 -10.18 16.79 15.56
CA LEU A 59 -10.94 17.13 16.76
C LEU A 59 -11.35 18.57 16.72
N SER A 60 -12.02 18.90 15.70
CA SER A 60 -12.46 20.29 15.57
C SER A 60 -13.80 20.50 16.21
#